data_5ff285706d62dd098ff3a69d9d7e88ee
#
_entry.id   5ff285706d62dd098ff3a69d9d7e88ee
#
_cell.length_a   1.000
_cell.length_b   1.000
_cell.length_c   1.000
_cell.angle_alpha   90.00
_cell.angle_beta   90.00
_cell.angle_gamma   90.00
#
_symmetry.space_group_name_H-M   'P 1'
#
loop_
_entity.id
_entity.type
_entity.pdbx_description
1 polymer ?
#
loop_
_entity_poly.entity_id
_entity_poly.type
_entity_poly.pdbx_seq_one_letter_code
_entity_poly.pdbx_strand_id
1 'polypeptide(L)'
;MKHELYGCPCCSGTFGGLFSVNNTVRNLKEEAASENGWSCNWGIDWARLGRRDFLKSGAALAGLSTLLPNGAQAQSAASTQATTVFTNGNILTVDDDFSEAEAIALRGNRILAVGSDGEVRAVAGADADIIDLGGKTVLPGFIDAHTHVVTGSVVDAIMEYVGMARYSTVAEVLDHIAQRVAETPAGDWLVFRNFDPAVQEGADALTFADLDPISTEHPIFVLNASGHLAYANSKAFEVSGVTNDVEDPTGGEFVRDADGKLTGTMKNNVAFLKIAENYPAMAEVNPVEGLLGLLDKWAKFGLTTVSELSLGALAQSPADVQVMAAAAQSGRLNARIRAYPFYTIGAEAWDEAKVMQGDGNALARIAGYKLVADGSNQGFTGLQREPYLDSDSRGLAYMQPDQLTAAALERASKGWHLAIHGNGDAAIDNILDTCEALREAGIDMSRVRPRIEHCSILHDEQIARMKDLGVSASFLIGHVHFWGIAMRDEVFGEEKAQLLDRCRSVDEAGVGFTLHSDFMVTDPDPLHMIEMAVTRRTWKEPDYILAPQETISVETAIRAMTSEAAWQLFSDHEVGSLEPGKLADIVILDQDPRDVDPNEIKAINVLETWMDGRQVFQA
;
A
#
# COMPACT_ATOMS: atom_id res chain seq x y z
N MET A 1 18.82 18.76 18.52
CA MET A 1 19.33 17.59 17.81
C MET A 1 18.32 16.43 17.75
N LYS A 2 17.01 16.67 17.98
CA LYS A 2 15.93 15.66 17.87
C LYS A 2 15.28 15.62 16.46
N HIS A 3 15.64 16.50 15.55
CA HIS A 3 14.84 16.79 14.33
C HIS A 3 15.39 16.24 13.00
N GLU A 4 16.42 15.39 12.98
CA GLU A 4 17.05 14.98 11.71
C GLU A 4 16.71 13.54 11.23
N LEU A 5 15.77 12.83 11.85
CA LEU A 5 15.75 11.35 11.74
C LEU A 5 14.48 10.69 11.20
N TYR A 6 13.45 11.43 10.78
CA TYR A 6 12.16 10.81 10.45
C TYR A 6 11.73 11.09 9.00
N GLY A 7 12.17 10.26 8.05
CA GLY A 7 11.62 10.20 6.68
C GLY A 7 10.60 9.07 6.54
N CYS A 8 9.56 9.26 5.71
CA CYS A 8 8.64 8.17 5.37
C CYS A 8 9.35 7.10 4.54
N PRO A 9 9.27 5.80 4.88
CA PRO A 9 9.88 4.72 4.11
C PRO A 9 9.42 4.68 2.64
N CYS A 10 8.16 5.06 2.39
CA CYS A 10 7.55 5.07 1.06
C CYS A 10 8.14 6.14 0.13
N CYS A 11 8.69 7.24 0.71
CA CYS A 11 9.15 8.40 -0.06
C CYS A 11 10.66 8.44 -0.28
N SER A 12 11.44 7.72 0.52
CA SER A 12 12.91 7.83 0.54
C SER A 12 13.63 6.85 -0.39
N GLY A 13 12.95 5.92 -1.04
CA GLY A 13 13.58 4.84 -1.79
C GLY A 13 14.40 3.88 -0.91
N THR A 14 14.28 3.98 0.42
CA THR A 14 15.12 3.28 1.41
C THR A 14 14.98 1.77 1.32
N PHE A 15 13.77 1.27 1.05
CA PHE A 15 13.56 -0.17 0.85
C PHE A 15 14.20 -0.71 -0.43
N GLY A 16 14.24 0.10 -1.51
CA GLY A 16 14.98 -0.26 -2.72
C GLY A 16 16.47 -0.49 -2.45
N GLY A 17 17.07 0.30 -1.54
CA GLY A 17 18.44 0.10 -1.08
C GLY A 17 18.65 -1.24 -0.35
N LEU A 18 17.67 -1.68 0.47
CA LEU A 18 17.72 -2.96 1.17
C LEU A 18 17.81 -4.17 0.21
N PHE A 19 17.16 -4.09 -0.96
CA PHE A 19 17.09 -5.19 -1.93
C PHE A 19 18.01 -5.01 -3.14
N SER A 20 18.53 -3.80 -3.41
CA SER A 20 19.42 -3.52 -4.56
C SER A 20 20.79 -4.19 -4.46
N VAL A 21 21.18 -4.63 -3.27
CA VAL A 21 22.46 -5.35 -3.03
C VAL A 21 22.37 -6.81 -3.48
N ASN A 22 21.18 -7.32 -3.77
CA ASN A 22 21.01 -8.73 -4.10
C ASN A 22 21.52 -9.04 -5.50
N ASN A 23 22.67 -9.77 -5.58
CA ASN A 23 23.28 -10.27 -6.82
C ASN A 23 22.30 -11.09 -7.69
N THR A 24 21.22 -11.61 -7.14
CA THR A 24 20.20 -12.37 -7.86
C THR A 24 19.48 -11.48 -8.88
N VAL A 25 19.16 -10.24 -8.52
CA VAL A 25 18.58 -9.26 -9.45
C VAL A 25 19.64 -8.75 -10.44
N ARG A 26 20.90 -8.68 -10.04
CA ARG A 26 22.04 -8.27 -10.89
C ARG A 26 22.41 -9.33 -11.92
N ASN A 27 22.35 -10.60 -11.57
CA ASN A 27 22.59 -11.74 -12.48
C ASN A 27 21.46 -11.92 -13.50
N LEU A 28 20.26 -11.36 -13.23
CA LEU A 28 19.14 -11.29 -14.18
C LEU A 28 19.46 -10.44 -15.42
N LYS A 29 20.43 -9.53 -15.35
CA LYS A 29 20.82 -8.67 -16.47
C LYS A 29 21.79 -9.33 -17.48
N GLU A 30 22.56 -10.34 -17.10
CA GLU A 30 23.64 -10.88 -17.93
C GLU A 30 23.27 -12.12 -18.78
N GLU A 31 22.15 -12.83 -18.50
CA GLU A 31 21.81 -14.09 -19.19
C GLU A 31 20.64 -13.97 -20.22
N ALA A 32 20.12 -12.79 -20.49
CA ALA A 32 18.85 -12.60 -21.21
C ALA A 32 18.92 -12.45 -22.73
N ALA A 33 19.90 -13.01 -23.38
CA ALA A 33 20.00 -12.99 -24.83
C ALA A 33 19.86 -14.39 -25.44
N SER A 34 18.63 -14.92 -25.61
CA SER A 34 18.31 -15.90 -26.67
C SER A 34 16.80 -16.10 -26.85
N GLU A 35 16.39 -15.94 -28.07
CA GLU A 35 15.23 -16.30 -28.88
C GLU A 35 14.07 -17.10 -28.24
N ASN A 36 12.88 -16.51 -28.26
CA ASN A 36 11.55 -16.94 -28.65
C ASN A 36 10.47 -16.11 -27.95
N GLY A 37 9.74 -15.34 -28.77
CA GLY A 37 8.78 -14.36 -28.31
C GLY A 37 7.49 -14.95 -27.73
N TRP A 38 7.10 -14.44 -26.57
CA TRP A 38 5.75 -14.48 -26.05
C TRP A 38 5.21 -13.05 -26.04
N SER A 39 4.20 -12.80 -26.85
CA SER A 39 3.43 -11.57 -26.74
C SER A 39 2.36 -11.78 -25.68
N CYS A 40 2.54 -11.21 -24.50
CA CYS A 40 1.44 -10.96 -23.58
C CYS A 40 0.77 -9.65 -24.01
N ASN A 41 -0.52 -9.49 -23.73
CA ASN A 41 -1.27 -8.23 -23.93
C ASN A 41 -0.75 -7.05 -23.10
N TRP A 42 0.43 -7.16 -22.51
CA TRP A 42 1.09 -6.13 -21.73
C TRP A 42 1.84 -5.10 -22.58
N GLY A 43 1.92 -5.27 -23.90
CA GLY A 43 2.64 -4.36 -24.79
C GLY A 43 4.15 -4.26 -24.58
N ILE A 44 4.69 -4.94 -23.58
CA ILE A 44 6.08 -4.87 -23.14
C ILE A 44 6.92 -5.88 -23.91
N ASP A 45 8.05 -5.44 -24.48
CA ASP A 45 9.04 -6.32 -25.12
C ASP A 45 9.86 -7.09 -24.08
N TRP A 46 9.33 -8.22 -23.65
CA TRP A 46 9.90 -9.11 -22.64
C TRP A 46 11.28 -9.66 -22.99
N ALA A 47 11.67 -9.66 -24.27
CA ALA A 47 12.98 -10.14 -24.70
C ALA A 47 14.13 -9.27 -24.20
N ARG A 48 13.85 -7.99 -23.83
CA ARG A 48 14.84 -7.05 -23.28
C ARG A 48 14.99 -7.10 -21.77
N LEU A 49 14.06 -7.77 -21.07
CA LEU A 49 13.99 -7.81 -19.60
C LEU A 49 14.39 -9.16 -18.98
N GLY A 50 15.13 -10.00 -19.69
CA GLY A 50 15.79 -11.18 -19.13
C GLY A 50 14.90 -12.35 -18.68
N ARG A 51 14.68 -13.30 -19.59
CA ARG A 51 13.81 -14.48 -19.39
C ARG A 51 14.39 -15.61 -18.53
N ARG A 52 15.70 -15.75 -18.41
CA ARG A 52 16.31 -17.01 -17.96
C ARG A 52 16.26 -17.25 -16.47
N ASP A 53 16.28 -16.23 -15.67
CA ASP A 53 16.35 -16.36 -14.21
C ASP A 53 14.99 -16.44 -13.55
N PHE A 54 13.96 -15.85 -14.17
CA PHE A 54 12.57 -16.01 -13.75
C PHE A 54 12.11 -17.49 -13.80
N LEU A 55 12.59 -18.25 -14.78
CA LEU A 55 12.22 -19.67 -14.98
C LEU A 55 12.96 -20.64 -14.05
N LYS A 56 14.08 -20.26 -13.44
CA LYS A 56 14.80 -21.11 -12.48
C LYS A 56 14.07 -21.24 -11.14
N SER A 57 13.31 -20.22 -10.76
CA SER A 57 12.45 -20.25 -9.56
C SER A 57 11.09 -20.94 -9.78
N GLY A 58 10.70 -21.18 -11.05
CA GLY A 58 9.42 -21.78 -11.45
C GLY A 58 9.49 -23.23 -11.99
N ALA A 59 10.59 -23.96 -11.77
CA ALA A 59 10.84 -25.28 -12.39
C ALA A 59 9.91 -26.43 -11.98
N ALA A 60 8.81 -26.17 -11.27
CA ALA A 60 7.82 -27.18 -10.88
C ALA A 60 6.58 -27.27 -11.78
N LEU A 61 6.44 -26.44 -12.82
CA LEU A 61 5.23 -26.38 -13.69
C LEU A 61 5.46 -26.71 -15.17
N ALA A 62 6.60 -27.24 -15.57
CA ALA A 62 6.89 -27.60 -16.95
C ALA A 62 6.58 -29.09 -17.24
N GLY A 63 5.36 -29.52 -17.01
CA GLY A 63 4.95 -30.92 -17.19
C GLY A 63 3.64 -31.18 -17.94
N LEU A 64 3.03 -30.21 -18.64
CA LEU A 64 1.81 -30.45 -19.42
C LEU A 64 1.62 -29.48 -20.59
N SER A 65 2.43 -29.62 -21.64
CA SER A 65 2.11 -29.01 -22.93
C SER A 65 2.66 -29.79 -24.10
N THR A 66 2.11 -30.98 -24.33
CA THR A 66 2.13 -31.60 -25.66
C THR A 66 0.79 -32.26 -25.86
N LEU A 67 0.07 -31.81 -26.89
CA LEU A 67 -1.03 -32.40 -27.64
C LEU A 67 -2.26 -31.49 -27.78
N LEU A 68 -2.19 -30.58 -28.77
CA LEU A 68 -3.40 -30.12 -29.45
C LEU A 68 -3.16 -30.09 -30.96
N PRO A 69 -3.99 -30.75 -31.78
CA PRO A 69 -3.89 -30.66 -33.22
C PRO A 69 -4.49 -29.37 -33.75
N ASN A 70 -3.88 -28.85 -34.82
CA ASN A 70 -4.36 -27.71 -35.59
C ASN A 70 -5.74 -27.96 -36.20
N GLY A 71 -6.61 -26.98 -36.10
CA GLY A 71 -7.74 -26.76 -36.98
C GLY A 71 -9.11 -27.16 -36.48
N ALA A 72 -9.72 -26.30 -35.66
CA ALA A 72 -11.18 -26.22 -35.58
C ALA A 72 -11.57 -24.73 -35.39
N GLN A 73 -12.38 -24.23 -36.31
CA GLN A 73 -13.09 -22.97 -36.17
C GLN A 73 -13.86 -22.99 -34.86
N ALA A 74 -13.56 -22.05 -33.96
CA ALA A 74 -14.31 -21.86 -32.74
C ALA A 74 -15.73 -21.37 -33.11
N GLN A 75 -16.66 -22.28 -33.23
CA GLN A 75 -18.06 -21.99 -32.96
C GLN A 75 -18.13 -21.67 -31.47
N SER A 76 -18.63 -20.48 -31.16
CA SER A 76 -18.93 -20.08 -29.79
C SER A 76 -19.93 -21.04 -29.17
N ALA A 77 -19.46 -22.08 -28.51
CA ALA A 77 -20.21 -22.70 -27.44
C ALA A 77 -20.33 -21.62 -26.35
N ALA A 78 -21.51 -21.10 -26.13
CA ALA A 78 -21.82 -20.37 -24.91
C ALA A 78 -21.43 -21.32 -23.79
N SER A 79 -20.27 -21.07 -23.13
CA SER A 79 -19.90 -21.78 -21.94
C SER A 79 -21.00 -21.46 -20.93
N THR A 80 -21.70 -22.47 -20.45
CA THR A 80 -22.63 -22.34 -19.32
C THR A 80 -21.75 -22.10 -18.08
N GLN A 81 -21.32 -20.84 -17.90
CA GLN A 81 -20.67 -20.43 -16.66
C GLN A 81 -21.68 -20.64 -15.52
N ALA A 82 -21.24 -21.27 -14.44
CA ALA A 82 -22.06 -21.43 -13.25
C ALA A 82 -22.56 -20.07 -12.78
N THR A 83 -23.81 -20.03 -12.37
CA THR A 83 -24.44 -18.84 -11.78
C THR A 83 -24.62 -19.09 -10.30
N THR A 84 -24.07 -18.21 -9.46
CA THR A 84 -24.25 -18.24 -8.01
C THR A 84 -25.16 -17.09 -7.62
N VAL A 85 -26.17 -17.37 -6.79
CA VAL A 85 -27.12 -16.37 -6.29
C VAL A 85 -27.06 -16.30 -4.78
N PHE A 86 -26.73 -15.16 -4.27
CA PHE A 86 -26.81 -14.83 -2.85
C PHE A 86 -28.18 -14.21 -2.59
N THR A 87 -28.94 -14.75 -1.65
CA THR A 87 -30.32 -14.35 -1.34
C THR A 87 -30.49 -14.06 0.14
N ASN A 88 -31.62 -13.41 0.51
CA ASN A 88 -31.92 -13.12 1.91
C ASN A 88 -30.77 -12.38 2.60
N GLY A 89 -30.18 -11.37 1.94
CA GLY A 89 -29.10 -10.56 2.43
C GLY A 89 -29.49 -9.08 2.54
N ASN A 90 -28.60 -8.32 3.16
CA ASN A 90 -28.57 -6.87 3.11
C ASN A 90 -27.48 -6.45 2.12
N ILE A 91 -27.86 -6.16 0.87
CA ILE A 91 -26.90 -5.86 -0.21
C ILE A 91 -26.79 -4.35 -0.34
N LEU A 92 -25.68 -3.77 0.07
CA LEU A 92 -25.34 -2.35 -0.08
C LEU A 92 -24.62 -2.18 -1.42
N THR A 93 -25.29 -1.60 -2.41
CA THR A 93 -24.74 -1.57 -3.78
C THR A 93 -23.61 -0.58 -3.96
N VAL A 94 -23.57 0.46 -3.16
CA VAL A 94 -22.63 1.59 -3.26
C VAL A 94 -22.62 2.23 -4.66
N ASP A 95 -23.77 2.17 -5.35
CA ASP A 95 -24.04 2.96 -6.54
C ASP A 95 -24.22 4.45 -6.17
N ASP A 96 -24.53 5.31 -7.14
CA ASP A 96 -24.66 6.76 -6.91
C ASP A 96 -25.69 7.09 -5.81
N ASP A 97 -26.79 6.31 -5.72
CA ASP A 97 -27.87 6.50 -4.76
C ASP A 97 -27.65 5.71 -3.44
N PHE A 98 -26.56 4.93 -3.31
CA PHE A 98 -26.32 3.99 -2.21
C PHE A 98 -27.49 3.03 -2.00
N SER A 99 -27.97 2.43 -3.08
CA SER A 99 -29.17 1.60 -3.08
C SER A 99 -28.98 0.32 -2.27
N GLU A 100 -30.10 -0.21 -1.75
CA GLU A 100 -30.16 -1.47 -1.03
C GLU A 100 -30.90 -2.53 -1.83
N ALA A 101 -30.49 -3.80 -1.71
CA ALA A 101 -31.13 -4.93 -2.36
C ALA A 101 -31.16 -6.16 -1.43
N GLU A 102 -31.92 -7.19 -1.81
CA GLU A 102 -32.07 -8.44 -1.03
C GLU A 102 -31.19 -9.57 -1.58
N ALA A 103 -30.80 -9.46 -2.86
CA ALA A 103 -30.08 -10.51 -3.54
C ALA A 103 -29.11 -9.97 -4.62
N ILE A 104 -28.09 -10.77 -4.90
CA ILE A 104 -27.14 -10.56 -6.00
C ILE A 104 -26.83 -11.88 -6.70
N ALA A 105 -26.79 -11.87 -8.02
CA ALA A 105 -26.38 -13.03 -8.84
C ALA A 105 -25.05 -12.76 -9.53
N LEU A 106 -24.14 -13.72 -9.45
CA LEU A 106 -22.86 -13.75 -10.14
C LEU A 106 -22.89 -14.78 -11.26
N ARG A 107 -22.41 -14.43 -12.45
CA ARG A 107 -22.18 -15.38 -13.55
C ARG A 107 -20.74 -15.32 -14.02
N GLY A 108 -19.99 -16.38 -13.72
CA GLY A 108 -18.54 -16.36 -13.90
C GLY A 108 -17.93 -15.23 -13.07
N ASN A 109 -17.19 -14.35 -13.69
CA ASN A 109 -16.51 -13.23 -13.00
C ASN A 109 -17.29 -11.91 -13.02
N ARG A 110 -18.61 -11.92 -13.34
CA ARG A 110 -19.40 -10.68 -13.43
C ARG A 110 -20.69 -10.76 -12.63
N ILE A 111 -21.10 -9.61 -12.16
CA ILE A 111 -22.42 -9.40 -11.56
C ILE A 111 -23.46 -9.49 -12.68
N LEU A 112 -24.41 -10.41 -12.53
CA LEU A 112 -25.49 -10.64 -13.48
C LEU A 112 -26.71 -9.77 -13.18
N ALA A 113 -27.10 -9.72 -11.89
CA ALA A 113 -28.27 -8.98 -11.43
C ALA A 113 -28.11 -8.63 -9.95
N VAL A 114 -28.72 -7.51 -9.55
CA VAL A 114 -28.89 -7.07 -8.15
C VAL A 114 -30.34 -6.57 -8.02
N GLY A 115 -31.00 -6.89 -6.91
CA GLY A 115 -32.40 -6.49 -6.68
C GLY A 115 -33.11 -7.34 -5.65
N SER A 116 -34.41 -7.48 -5.77
CA SER A 116 -35.20 -8.37 -4.90
C SER A 116 -34.88 -9.85 -5.17
N ASP A 117 -35.08 -10.71 -4.18
CA ASP A 117 -34.90 -12.17 -4.30
C ASP A 117 -35.61 -12.74 -5.55
N GLY A 118 -36.85 -12.30 -5.77
CA GLY A 118 -37.68 -12.81 -6.87
C GLY A 118 -37.11 -12.42 -8.24
N GLU A 119 -36.71 -11.19 -8.43
CA GLU A 119 -36.16 -10.65 -9.68
C GLU A 119 -34.81 -11.31 -10.00
N VAL A 120 -33.92 -11.40 -9.03
CA VAL A 120 -32.58 -11.98 -9.20
C VAL A 120 -32.65 -13.46 -9.55
N ARG A 121 -33.50 -14.23 -8.85
CA ARG A 121 -33.73 -15.67 -9.16
C ARG A 121 -34.31 -15.87 -10.55
N ALA A 122 -35.22 -15.00 -10.98
CA ALA A 122 -35.81 -15.09 -12.31
C ALA A 122 -34.77 -14.88 -13.43
N VAL A 123 -33.81 -13.98 -13.23
CA VAL A 123 -32.71 -13.69 -14.17
C VAL A 123 -31.63 -14.80 -14.12
N ALA A 124 -31.34 -15.33 -12.93
CA ALA A 124 -30.30 -16.36 -12.73
C ALA A 124 -30.65 -17.70 -13.39
N GLY A 125 -31.94 -18.07 -13.39
CA GLY A 125 -32.43 -19.33 -13.93
C GLY A 125 -32.49 -20.46 -12.89
N ALA A 126 -33.10 -21.59 -13.28
CA ALA A 126 -33.40 -22.70 -12.36
C ALA A 126 -32.15 -23.51 -11.92
N ASP A 127 -31.07 -23.44 -12.70
CA ASP A 127 -29.85 -24.22 -12.46
C ASP A 127 -28.80 -23.43 -11.65
N ALA A 128 -29.18 -22.26 -11.08
CA ALA A 128 -28.27 -21.46 -10.28
C ALA A 128 -28.04 -22.06 -8.88
N ASP A 129 -26.80 -22.00 -8.42
CA ASP A 129 -26.43 -22.32 -7.04
C ASP A 129 -26.94 -21.21 -6.11
N ILE A 130 -27.77 -21.57 -5.12
CA ILE A 130 -28.38 -20.62 -4.20
C ILE A 130 -27.68 -20.67 -2.85
N ILE A 131 -27.18 -19.51 -2.40
CA ILE A 131 -26.58 -19.31 -1.09
C ILE A 131 -27.49 -18.40 -0.28
N ASP A 132 -27.99 -18.86 0.86
CA ASP A 132 -28.78 -18.08 1.80
C ASP A 132 -27.84 -17.30 2.73
N LEU A 133 -27.88 -15.98 2.65
CA LEU A 133 -27.04 -15.07 3.47
C LEU A 133 -27.54 -14.97 4.93
N GLY A 134 -28.82 -15.29 5.18
CA GLY A 134 -29.37 -15.22 6.54
C GLY A 134 -29.32 -13.82 7.15
N GLY A 135 -29.50 -12.78 6.34
CA GLY A 135 -29.47 -11.37 6.76
C GLY A 135 -28.08 -10.73 6.85
N LYS A 136 -27.03 -11.42 6.41
CA LYS A 136 -25.65 -10.88 6.36
C LYS A 136 -25.55 -9.73 5.37
N THR A 137 -24.59 -8.84 5.61
CA THR A 137 -24.35 -7.66 4.76
C THR A 137 -23.34 -7.98 3.66
N VAL A 138 -23.66 -7.56 2.44
CA VAL A 138 -22.77 -7.64 1.27
C VAL A 138 -22.45 -6.24 0.78
N LEU A 139 -21.14 -5.99 0.59
CA LEU A 139 -20.59 -4.77 0.02
C LEU A 139 -19.76 -5.09 -1.22
N PRO A 140 -19.47 -4.10 -2.09
CA PRO A 140 -18.36 -4.23 -3.03
C PRO A 140 -17.09 -4.60 -2.28
N GLY A 141 -16.25 -5.44 -2.85
CA GLY A 141 -14.94 -5.72 -2.28
C GLY A 141 -14.18 -4.41 -2.03
N PHE A 142 -13.57 -4.30 -0.87
CA PHE A 142 -12.84 -3.10 -0.48
C PHE A 142 -11.62 -2.84 -1.36
N ILE A 143 -11.27 -1.57 -1.48
CA ILE A 143 -10.16 -1.08 -2.31
C ILE A 143 -9.25 -0.22 -1.46
N ASP A 144 -7.97 -0.61 -1.34
CA ASP A 144 -6.95 0.26 -0.76
C ASP A 144 -6.24 1.04 -1.88
N ALA A 145 -6.51 2.34 -1.95
CA ALA A 145 -6.07 3.19 -3.04
C ALA A 145 -4.58 3.54 -3.00
N HIS A 146 -3.89 3.32 -1.87
CA HIS A 146 -2.47 3.60 -1.72
C HIS A 146 -1.77 2.57 -0.84
N THR A 147 -1.04 1.67 -1.48
CA THR A 147 -0.20 0.66 -0.83
C THR A 147 1.11 0.49 -1.59
N HIS A 148 2.03 -0.30 -1.02
CA HIS A 148 3.32 -0.68 -1.61
C HIS A 148 3.44 -2.21 -1.61
N VAL A 149 2.58 -2.89 -2.40
CA VAL A 149 2.43 -4.35 -2.32
C VAL A 149 3.63 -5.13 -2.84
N VAL A 150 4.33 -4.64 -3.86
CA VAL A 150 5.48 -5.36 -4.44
C VAL A 150 6.66 -5.36 -3.49
N THR A 151 7.09 -4.18 -3.04
CA THR A 151 8.19 -4.06 -2.07
C THR A 151 7.76 -4.59 -0.70
N GLY A 152 6.57 -4.21 -0.25
CA GLY A 152 6.02 -4.60 1.05
C GLY A 152 5.84 -6.11 1.20
N SER A 153 5.53 -6.82 0.12
CA SER A 153 5.39 -8.28 0.17
C SER A 153 6.70 -9.00 0.47
N VAL A 154 7.79 -8.49 -0.04
CA VAL A 154 9.13 -9.03 0.27
C VAL A 154 9.50 -8.74 1.72
N VAL A 155 9.25 -7.50 2.16
CA VAL A 155 9.48 -7.10 3.57
C VAL A 155 8.63 -7.94 4.53
N ASP A 156 7.33 -8.10 4.24
CA ASP A 156 6.42 -8.90 5.08
C ASP A 156 6.78 -10.40 5.12
N ALA A 157 7.36 -10.91 4.03
CA ALA A 157 7.76 -12.32 3.95
C ALA A 157 8.98 -12.66 4.83
N ILE A 158 9.84 -11.67 5.11
CA ILE A 158 11.12 -11.91 5.79
C ILE A 158 11.33 -11.10 7.08
N MET A 159 10.46 -10.14 7.38
CA MET A 159 10.55 -9.31 8.59
C MET A 159 9.23 -9.34 9.35
N GLU A 160 9.28 -9.66 10.63
CA GLU A 160 8.11 -9.70 11.50
C GLU A 160 7.75 -8.32 12.02
N TYR A 161 6.46 -7.98 12.03
CA TYR A 161 5.96 -6.68 12.46
C TYR A 161 5.99 -6.54 13.99
N VAL A 162 6.64 -5.46 14.48
CA VAL A 162 6.69 -5.09 15.91
C VAL A 162 6.28 -3.63 16.15
N GLY A 163 5.49 -3.07 15.24
CA GLY A 163 5.06 -1.68 15.31
C GLY A 163 3.92 -1.43 16.29
N MET A 164 3.61 -0.14 16.46
CA MET A 164 2.66 0.39 17.45
C MET A 164 1.23 -0.15 17.30
N ALA A 165 0.79 -0.58 16.12
CA ALA A 165 -0.55 -1.14 15.94
C ALA A 165 -0.78 -2.44 16.74
N ARG A 166 0.30 -3.11 17.18
CA ARG A 166 0.23 -4.34 18.00
C ARG A 166 0.92 -4.21 19.34
N TYR A 167 1.94 -3.36 19.45
CA TYR A 167 2.79 -3.24 20.63
C TYR A 167 2.90 -1.77 21.02
N SER A 168 2.25 -1.38 22.10
CA SER A 168 2.16 0.00 22.54
C SER A 168 3.42 0.49 23.27
N THR A 169 4.22 -0.46 23.78
CA THR A 169 5.42 -0.16 24.55
C THR A 169 6.64 -0.89 24.02
N VAL A 170 7.81 -0.32 24.25
CA VAL A 170 9.10 -0.97 23.95
C VAL A 170 9.24 -2.28 24.74
N ALA A 171 8.70 -2.36 25.97
CA ALA A 171 8.73 -3.57 26.77
C ALA A 171 7.97 -4.72 26.09
N GLU A 172 6.77 -4.47 25.55
CA GLU A 172 6.00 -5.46 24.80
C GLU A 172 6.74 -5.94 23.55
N VAL A 173 7.46 -5.05 22.86
CA VAL A 173 8.31 -5.42 21.71
C VAL A 173 9.42 -6.36 22.15
N LEU A 174 10.13 -6.04 23.24
CA LEU A 174 11.22 -6.88 23.76
C LEU A 174 10.71 -8.24 24.28
N ASP A 175 9.55 -8.28 24.93
CA ASP A 175 8.90 -9.53 25.35
C ASP A 175 8.53 -10.40 24.15
N HIS A 176 8.00 -9.79 23.08
CA HIS A 176 7.71 -10.51 21.85
C HIS A 176 8.97 -11.06 21.19
N ILE A 177 10.04 -10.26 21.09
CA ILE A 177 11.34 -10.73 20.57
C ILE A 177 11.84 -11.92 21.41
N ALA A 178 11.73 -11.86 22.74
CA ALA A 178 12.13 -12.96 23.63
C ALA A 178 11.29 -14.23 23.39
N GLN A 179 9.99 -14.10 23.16
CA GLN A 179 9.13 -15.22 22.79
C GLN A 179 9.61 -15.85 21.47
N ARG A 180 9.88 -15.03 20.44
CA ARG A 180 10.36 -15.52 19.13
C ARG A 180 11.71 -16.22 19.24
N VAL A 181 12.62 -15.72 20.09
CA VAL A 181 13.90 -16.40 20.38
C VAL A 181 13.66 -17.80 20.94
N ALA A 182 12.71 -17.97 21.86
CA ALA A 182 12.40 -19.27 22.46
C ALA A 182 11.80 -20.28 21.45
N GLU A 183 11.18 -19.81 20.38
CA GLU A 183 10.54 -20.61 19.34
C GLU A 183 11.46 -20.89 18.14
N THR A 184 12.61 -20.22 18.04
CA THR A 184 13.52 -20.24 16.88
C THR A 184 14.75 -21.10 17.15
N PRO A 185 15.23 -21.94 16.22
CA PRO A 185 16.47 -22.69 16.39
C PRO A 185 17.68 -21.76 16.61
N ALA A 186 18.59 -22.17 17.51
CA ALA A 186 19.78 -21.38 17.82
C ALA A 186 20.64 -21.13 16.56
N GLY A 187 21.06 -19.88 16.38
CA GLY A 187 21.84 -19.43 15.23
C GLY A 187 20.99 -18.87 14.07
N ASP A 188 19.70 -19.11 14.04
CA ASP A 188 18.81 -18.52 13.05
C ASP A 188 18.57 -17.04 13.33
N TRP A 189 18.41 -16.26 12.27
CA TRP A 189 18.11 -14.82 12.34
C TRP A 189 16.69 -14.55 12.77
N LEU A 190 16.52 -13.50 13.58
CA LEU A 190 15.25 -12.89 13.94
C LEU A 190 15.25 -11.44 13.44
N VAL A 191 14.37 -11.13 12.50
CA VAL A 191 14.34 -9.83 11.82
C VAL A 191 12.97 -9.20 11.94
N PHE A 192 12.93 -8.00 12.50
CA PHE A 192 11.72 -7.28 12.82
C PHE A 192 11.65 -5.93 12.11
N ARG A 193 10.44 -5.40 11.95
CA ARG A 193 10.17 -4.12 11.28
C ARG A 193 9.16 -3.26 12.02
N ASN A 194 9.15 -1.98 11.68
CA ASN A 194 8.18 -0.99 12.18
C ASN A 194 8.32 -0.64 13.67
N PHE A 195 9.45 -0.89 14.32
CA PHE A 195 9.71 -0.35 15.65
C PHE A 195 9.76 1.19 15.59
N ASP A 196 8.96 1.88 16.39
CA ASP A 196 8.90 3.34 16.42
C ASP A 196 8.91 3.89 17.85
N PRO A 197 10.08 4.25 18.36
CA PRO A 197 10.20 4.78 19.72
C PRO A 197 9.59 6.18 19.91
N ALA A 198 9.21 6.88 18.84
CA ALA A 198 8.50 8.16 18.95
C ALA A 198 7.04 7.98 19.41
N VAL A 199 6.45 6.81 19.15
CA VAL A 199 5.06 6.51 19.50
C VAL A 199 4.91 5.33 20.48
N GLN A 200 5.87 4.39 20.49
CA GLN A 200 5.91 3.28 21.45
C GLN A 200 6.57 3.75 22.77
N GLU A 201 5.85 3.66 23.87
CA GLU A 201 6.32 4.16 25.16
C GLU A 201 7.53 3.37 25.69
N GLY A 202 8.61 4.07 26.06
CA GLY A 202 9.80 3.45 26.63
C GLY A 202 11.11 4.10 26.22
N ALA A 203 12.09 3.29 25.82
CA ALA A 203 13.41 3.78 25.42
C ALA A 203 13.39 4.48 24.05
N ASP A 204 14.17 5.55 23.90
CA ASP A 204 14.31 6.32 22.66
C ASP A 204 14.99 5.53 21.51
N ALA A 205 15.66 4.42 21.82
CA ALA A 205 16.33 3.55 20.86
C ALA A 205 16.63 2.19 21.50
N LEU A 206 16.73 1.13 20.69
CA LEU A 206 17.26 -0.15 21.15
C LEU A 206 18.78 -0.19 21.00
N THR A 207 19.42 -0.86 21.95
CA THR A 207 20.88 -1.01 22.02
C THR A 207 21.28 -2.46 22.29
N PHE A 208 22.57 -2.75 22.31
CA PHE A 208 23.09 -4.04 22.78
C PHE A 208 22.62 -4.36 24.20
N ALA A 209 22.48 -3.33 25.09
CA ALA A 209 22.03 -3.54 26.45
C ALA A 209 20.58 -4.02 26.54
N ASP A 210 19.76 -3.75 25.53
CA ASP A 210 18.36 -4.16 25.46
C ASP A 210 18.21 -5.54 24.77
N LEU A 211 18.98 -5.81 23.71
CA LEU A 211 18.83 -6.99 22.87
C LEU A 211 19.71 -8.18 23.26
N ASP A 212 20.94 -7.96 23.76
CA ASP A 212 21.85 -9.04 24.16
C ASP A 212 21.33 -9.87 25.36
N PRO A 213 20.65 -9.28 26.37
CA PRO A 213 20.01 -10.07 27.43
C PRO A 213 18.96 -11.05 26.92
N ILE A 214 18.34 -10.76 25.76
CA ILE A 214 17.34 -11.64 25.13
C ILE A 214 18.03 -12.82 24.46
N SER A 215 19.07 -12.57 23.66
CA SER A 215 19.88 -13.63 23.06
C SER A 215 21.25 -13.15 22.58
N THR A 216 22.27 -13.95 22.87
CA THR A 216 23.62 -13.87 22.27
C THR A 216 23.89 -15.02 21.29
N GLU A 217 22.92 -15.86 21.02
CA GLU A 217 23.04 -16.99 20.09
C GLU A 217 22.34 -16.70 18.74
N HIS A 218 21.24 -15.91 18.76
CA HIS A 218 20.49 -15.52 17.57
C HIS A 218 20.93 -14.13 17.12
N PRO A 219 21.24 -13.93 15.83
CA PRO A 219 21.35 -12.59 15.27
C PRO A 219 19.96 -11.92 15.27
N ILE A 220 19.82 -10.79 15.98
CA ILE A 220 18.56 -10.02 16.08
C ILE A 220 18.77 -8.70 15.35
N PHE A 221 17.85 -8.35 14.43
CA PHE A 221 17.82 -7.09 13.71
C PHE A 221 16.41 -6.49 13.75
N VAL A 222 16.31 -5.20 14.08
CA VAL A 222 15.04 -4.47 14.19
C VAL A 222 15.11 -3.22 13.33
N LEU A 223 14.27 -3.14 12.29
CA LEU A 223 14.16 -1.97 11.44
C LEU A 223 13.18 -0.98 12.05
N ASN A 224 13.62 0.29 12.16
CA ASN A 224 12.74 1.38 12.60
C ASN A 224 11.66 1.68 11.56
N ALA A 225 10.49 2.12 12.01
CA ALA A 225 9.36 2.50 11.16
C ALA A 225 9.72 3.59 10.13
N SER A 226 10.67 4.47 10.46
CA SER A 226 11.16 5.49 9.53
C SER A 226 11.95 4.94 8.34
N GLY A 227 12.46 3.69 8.43
CA GLY A 227 13.36 3.12 7.43
C GLY A 227 14.77 3.73 7.40
N HIS A 228 15.10 4.69 8.29
CA HIS A 228 16.42 5.35 8.36
C HIS A 228 17.26 4.90 9.55
N LEU A 229 16.67 4.18 10.47
CA LEU A 229 17.32 3.63 11.66
C LEU A 229 17.15 2.12 11.69
N ALA A 230 18.14 1.44 12.23
CA ALA A 230 18.01 0.05 12.61
C ALA A 230 18.79 -0.24 13.89
N TYR A 231 18.41 -1.30 14.54
CA TYR A 231 18.99 -1.76 15.79
C TYR A 231 19.33 -3.24 15.66
N ALA A 232 20.42 -3.67 16.23
CA ALA A 232 20.79 -5.06 16.21
C ALA A 232 21.56 -5.44 17.48
N ASN A 233 21.54 -6.73 17.83
CA ASN A 233 22.30 -7.25 18.95
C ASN A 233 23.78 -7.49 18.57
N SER A 234 24.61 -7.76 19.56
CA SER A 234 26.05 -8.02 19.33
C SER A 234 26.28 -9.24 18.45
N LYS A 235 25.40 -10.25 18.49
CA LYS A 235 25.49 -11.45 17.65
C LYS A 235 25.31 -11.13 16.16
N ALA A 236 24.38 -10.26 15.80
CA ALA A 236 24.20 -9.82 14.42
C ALA A 236 25.43 -9.07 13.90
N PHE A 237 26.05 -8.23 14.74
CA PHE A 237 27.33 -7.58 14.39
C PHE A 237 28.47 -8.58 14.22
N GLU A 238 28.58 -9.57 15.12
CA GLU A 238 29.61 -10.63 15.06
C GLU A 238 29.52 -11.42 13.74
N VAL A 239 28.33 -11.95 13.40
CA VAL A 239 28.16 -12.77 12.18
C VAL A 239 28.34 -11.95 10.90
N SER A 240 28.16 -10.63 10.98
CA SER A 240 28.39 -9.69 9.88
C SER A 240 29.83 -9.19 9.79
N GLY A 241 30.71 -9.62 10.71
CA GLY A 241 32.11 -9.20 10.74
C GLY A 241 32.32 -7.73 11.08
N VAL A 242 31.32 -7.08 11.70
CA VAL A 242 31.37 -5.66 12.08
C VAL A 242 31.87 -5.55 13.52
N THR A 243 33.01 -4.88 13.70
CA THR A 243 33.68 -4.70 14.99
C THR A 243 33.78 -3.22 15.36
N ASN A 244 34.25 -2.91 16.58
CA ASN A 244 34.43 -1.52 17.02
C ASN A 244 35.33 -0.67 16.10
N ASP A 245 36.19 -1.30 15.31
CA ASP A 245 37.11 -0.62 14.40
C ASP A 245 36.44 -0.28 13.04
N VAL A 246 35.14 -0.60 12.86
CA VAL A 246 34.42 -0.27 11.62
C VAL A 246 34.40 1.23 11.40
N GLU A 247 34.73 1.67 10.20
CA GLU A 247 34.56 3.07 9.79
C GLU A 247 33.12 3.32 9.36
N ASP A 248 32.62 4.50 9.67
CA ASP A 248 31.30 4.92 9.22
C ASP A 248 31.31 5.05 7.69
N PRO A 249 30.33 4.43 6.99
CA PRO A 249 30.25 4.59 5.54
C PRO A 249 29.76 6.01 5.20
N THR A 250 30.18 6.53 4.03
CA THR A 250 29.69 7.83 3.55
C THR A 250 28.17 7.85 3.52
N GLY A 251 27.55 8.75 4.29
CA GLY A 251 26.10 8.87 4.40
C GLY A 251 25.43 7.93 5.41
N GLY A 252 26.19 7.23 6.26
CA GLY A 252 25.67 6.39 7.34
C GLY A 252 26.55 6.45 8.59
N GLU A 253 26.04 5.97 9.72
CA GLU A 253 26.72 6.01 11.01
C GLU A 253 26.46 4.72 11.80
N PHE A 254 27.51 4.15 12.37
CA PHE A 254 27.43 3.18 13.46
C PHE A 254 27.53 3.92 14.78
N VAL A 255 26.41 4.03 15.51
CA VAL A 255 26.36 4.84 16.73
C VAL A 255 27.28 4.26 17.81
N ARG A 256 28.05 5.15 18.45
CA ARG A 256 28.98 4.82 19.53
C ARG A 256 28.62 5.55 20.82
N ASP A 257 28.94 4.90 21.94
CA ASP A 257 28.84 5.49 23.28
C ASP A 257 30.00 6.49 23.55
N ALA A 258 30.00 7.07 24.74
CA ALA A 258 31.02 8.03 25.17
C ALA A 258 32.45 7.45 25.21
N ASP A 259 32.58 6.13 25.32
CA ASP A 259 33.85 5.41 25.32
C ASP A 259 34.30 4.96 23.91
N GLY A 260 33.52 5.33 22.87
CA GLY A 260 33.79 4.99 21.48
C GLY A 260 33.40 3.56 21.10
N LYS A 261 32.60 2.86 21.92
CA LYS A 261 32.12 1.50 21.63
C LYS A 261 30.80 1.54 20.87
N LEU A 262 30.61 0.60 19.95
CA LEU A 262 29.34 0.42 19.24
C LEU A 262 28.19 0.16 20.22
N THR A 263 27.04 0.76 19.93
CA THR A 263 25.81 0.61 20.76
C THR A 263 24.83 -0.41 20.21
N GLY A 264 24.96 -0.81 18.93
CA GLY A 264 23.96 -1.62 18.24
C GLY A 264 22.98 -0.82 17.37
N THR A 265 22.98 0.51 17.51
CA THR A 265 22.16 1.41 16.70
C THR A 265 22.91 1.83 15.44
N MET A 266 22.20 1.85 14.31
CA MET A 266 22.73 2.24 13.00
C MET A 266 21.84 3.30 12.37
N LYS A 267 22.46 4.31 11.73
CA LYS A 267 21.76 5.37 11.02
C LYS A 267 22.01 5.26 9.51
N ASN A 268 20.93 5.40 8.76
CA ASN A 268 20.83 5.27 7.32
C ASN A 268 21.18 3.87 6.76
N ASN A 269 20.59 3.60 5.61
CA ASN A 269 20.63 2.30 4.95
C ASN A 269 22.06 1.81 4.66
N VAL A 270 22.97 2.70 4.28
CA VAL A 270 24.36 2.35 3.99
C VAL A 270 25.11 1.78 5.19
N ALA A 271 24.68 2.08 6.43
CA ALA A 271 25.23 1.48 7.63
C ALA A 271 24.54 0.15 7.97
N PHE A 272 23.20 0.14 8.09
CA PHE A 272 22.51 -1.06 8.55
C PHE A 272 22.47 -2.19 7.51
N LEU A 273 22.63 -1.89 6.22
CA LEU A 273 22.75 -2.92 5.17
C LEU A 273 23.97 -3.82 5.37
N LYS A 274 25.07 -3.32 5.95
CA LYS A 274 26.23 -4.16 6.27
C LYS A 274 25.89 -5.29 7.25
N ILE A 275 24.84 -5.11 8.04
CA ILE A 275 24.30 -6.15 8.94
C ILE A 275 23.23 -6.96 8.21
N ALA A 276 22.21 -6.29 7.65
CA ALA A 276 21.04 -6.92 7.05
C ALA A 276 21.37 -7.81 5.85
N GLU A 277 22.39 -7.48 5.03
CA GLU A 277 22.80 -8.29 3.87
C GLU A 277 23.28 -9.70 4.25
N ASN A 278 23.59 -9.94 5.52
CA ASN A 278 23.99 -11.25 6.03
C ASN A 278 22.79 -12.11 6.45
N TYR A 279 21.56 -11.58 6.40
CA TYR A 279 20.34 -12.34 6.63
C TYR A 279 20.04 -13.22 5.40
N PRO A 280 20.10 -14.57 5.52
CA PRO A 280 19.97 -15.45 4.34
C PRO A 280 18.68 -15.28 3.56
N ALA A 281 17.56 -15.03 4.25
CA ALA A 281 16.26 -14.88 3.61
C ALA A 281 16.20 -13.68 2.65
N MET A 282 17.05 -12.65 2.83
CA MET A 282 17.18 -11.54 1.88
C MET A 282 17.59 -12.00 0.47
N ALA A 283 18.41 -13.06 0.38
CA ALA A 283 18.88 -13.61 -0.88
C ALA A 283 17.94 -14.68 -1.45
N GLU A 284 17.11 -15.29 -0.61
CA GLU A 284 16.30 -16.47 -0.96
C GLU A 284 14.84 -16.13 -1.24
N VAL A 285 14.36 -14.95 -0.81
CA VAL A 285 12.96 -14.57 -0.97
C VAL A 285 12.54 -14.51 -2.45
N ASN A 286 11.42 -15.15 -2.75
CA ASN A 286 10.78 -15.08 -4.07
C ASN A 286 9.74 -13.95 -4.06
N PRO A 287 9.95 -12.84 -4.79
CA PRO A 287 9.01 -11.71 -4.76
C PRO A 287 7.60 -12.06 -5.25
N VAL A 288 7.47 -13.03 -6.17
CA VAL A 288 6.15 -13.45 -6.68
C VAL A 288 5.38 -14.23 -5.61
N GLU A 289 6.04 -15.17 -4.94
CA GLU A 289 5.41 -15.91 -3.84
C GLU A 289 5.14 -15.00 -2.63
N GLY A 290 6.04 -14.05 -2.35
CA GLY A 290 5.81 -13.02 -1.33
C GLY A 290 4.55 -12.21 -1.63
N LEU A 291 4.41 -11.72 -2.88
CA LEU A 291 3.24 -10.95 -3.30
C LEU A 291 1.94 -11.76 -3.23
N LEU A 292 1.95 -13.00 -3.70
CA LEU A 292 0.80 -13.89 -3.60
C LEU A 292 0.42 -14.17 -2.15
N GLY A 293 1.41 -14.47 -1.30
CA GLY A 293 1.20 -14.72 0.12
C GLY A 293 0.70 -13.50 0.90
N LEU A 294 1.15 -12.28 0.55
CA LEU A 294 0.66 -11.04 1.14
C LEU A 294 -0.82 -10.83 0.79
N LEU A 295 -1.19 -10.94 -0.49
CA LEU A 295 -2.57 -10.74 -0.93
C LEU A 295 -3.52 -11.84 -0.44
N ASP A 296 -3.01 -13.05 -0.20
CA ASP A 296 -3.76 -14.12 0.46
C ASP A 296 -4.09 -13.74 1.91
N LYS A 297 -3.11 -13.21 2.66
CA LYS A 297 -3.35 -12.68 4.01
C LYS A 297 -4.34 -11.51 4.02
N TRP A 298 -4.37 -10.67 2.99
CA TRP A 298 -5.22 -9.48 2.94
C TRP A 298 -6.66 -9.78 2.51
N ALA A 299 -6.91 -10.92 1.89
CA ALA A 299 -8.26 -11.35 1.57
C ALA A 299 -9.17 -11.44 2.81
N LYS A 300 -8.59 -11.71 4.01
CA LYS A 300 -9.32 -11.70 5.29
C LYS A 300 -9.89 -10.33 5.69
N PHE A 301 -9.38 -9.24 5.12
CA PHE A 301 -9.86 -7.90 5.35
C PHE A 301 -10.92 -7.45 4.32
N GLY A 302 -11.33 -8.33 3.40
CA GLY A 302 -12.28 -7.99 2.35
C GLY A 302 -11.67 -7.22 1.18
N LEU A 303 -10.36 -7.07 1.11
CA LEU A 303 -9.67 -6.38 0.02
C LEU A 303 -9.70 -7.20 -1.26
N THR A 304 -10.22 -6.60 -2.34
CA THR A 304 -10.28 -7.20 -3.67
C THR A 304 -9.49 -6.42 -4.72
N THR A 305 -9.16 -5.17 -4.41
CA THR A 305 -8.29 -4.34 -5.25
C THR A 305 -7.33 -3.54 -4.35
N VAL A 306 -6.08 -3.46 -4.76
CA VAL A 306 -5.03 -2.71 -4.10
C VAL A 306 -4.20 -1.95 -5.12
N SER A 307 -3.53 -0.89 -4.69
CA SER A 307 -2.59 -0.20 -5.56
C SER A 307 -1.14 -0.60 -5.26
N GLU A 308 -0.23 -0.23 -6.17
CA GLU A 308 1.23 -0.26 -5.99
C GLU A 308 1.78 1.11 -6.37
N LEU A 309 2.08 1.95 -5.40
CA LEU A 309 2.46 3.35 -5.63
C LEU A 309 3.97 3.59 -5.74
N SER A 310 4.77 2.53 -5.69
CA SER A 310 6.24 2.62 -5.84
C SER A 310 6.79 1.54 -6.78
N LEU A 311 6.04 1.23 -7.84
CA LEU A 311 6.50 0.21 -8.80
C LEU A 311 7.88 0.55 -9.35
N GLY A 312 8.80 -0.40 -9.28
CA GLY A 312 10.20 -0.22 -9.62
C GLY A 312 11.12 -0.06 -8.42
N ALA A 313 10.58 0.22 -7.21
CA ALA A 313 11.38 0.47 -6.02
C ALA A 313 12.11 -0.79 -5.51
N LEU A 314 11.56 -1.98 -5.70
CA LEU A 314 12.18 -3.23 -5.26
C LEU A 314 13.49 -3.51 -6.01
N ALA A 315 13.45 -3.54 -7.35
CA ALA A 315 14.61 -3.81 -8.19
C ALA A 315 15.40 -2.55 -8.58
N GLN A 316 14.99 -1.35 -8.14
CA GLN A 316 15.50 -0.05 -8.61
C GLN A 316 15.50 0.03 -10.15
N SER A 317 14.47 -0.52 -10.77
CA SER A 317 14.33 -0.59 -12.23
C SER A 317 12.89 -0.93 -12.63
N PRO A 318 12.51 -0.77 -13.92
CA PRO A 318 11.21 -1.22 -14.43
C PRO A 318 10.95 -2.75 -14.31
N ALA A 319 11.93 -3.54 -13.89
CA ALA A 319 11.81 -5.00 -13.80
C ALA A 319 10.72 -5.48 -12.81
N ASP A 320 10.32 -4.67 -11.84
CA ASP A 320 9.24 -5.01 -10.90
C ASP A 320 7.89 -5.29 -11.58
N VAL A 321 7.68 -4.76 -12.78
CA VAL A 321 6.54 -5.12 -13.62
C VAL A 321 6.42 -6.64 -13.84
N GLN A 322 7.57 -7.35 -13.89
CA GLN A 322 7.58 -8.81 -14.08
C GLN A 322 7.04 -9.56 -12.87
N VAL A 323 7.31 -9.08 -11.65
CA VAL A 323 6.77 -9.66 -10.41
C VAL A 323 5.25 -9.63 -10.46
N MET A 324 4.70 -8.44 -10.74
CA MET A 324 3.26 -8.24 -10.85
C MET A 324 2.63 -9.05 -11.98
N ALA A 325 3.27 -9.07 -13.17
CA ALA A 325 2.80 -9.81 -14.32
C ALA A 325 2.78 -11.33 -14.07
N ALA A 326 3.83 -11.86 -13.44
CA ALA A 326 3.91 -13.28 -13.10
C ALA A 326 2.87 -13.68 -12.06
N ALA A 327 2.66 -12.85 -11.03
CA ALA A 327 1.59 -13.06 -10.06
C ALA A 327 0.22 -13.09 -10.76
N ALA A 328 -0.07 -12.16 -11.68
CA ALA A 328 -1.30 -12.14 -12.45
C ALA A 328 -1.48 -13.38 -13.34
N GLN A 329 -0.39 -13.89 -13.93
CA GLN A 329 -0.42 -15.09 -14.78
C GLN A 329 -0.54 -16.41 -13.99
N SER A 330 -0.21 -16.39 -12.71
CA SER A 330 -0.29 -17.60 -11.86
C SER A 330 -1.72 -18.12 -11.64
N GLY A 331 -2.73 -17.27 -11.85
CA GLY A 331 -4.13 -17.56 -11.51
C GLY A 331 -4.41 -17.58 -10.00
N ARG A 332 -3.44 -17.18 -9.17
CA ARG A 332 -3.50 -17.24 -7.69
C ARG A 332 -3.70 -15.88 -7.03
N LEU A 333 -3.79 -14.78 -7.81
CA LEU A 333 -4.05 -13.47 -7.23
C LEU A 333 -5.40 -13.44 -6.52
N ASN A 334 -5.42 -12.97 -5.28
CA ASN A 334 -6.61 -12.79 -4.45
C ASN A 334 -7.05 -11.33 -4.33
N ALA A 335 -6.30 -10.40 -4.91
CA ALA A 335 -6.71 -9.01 -5.13
C ALA A 335 -6.15 -8.50 -6.45
N ARG A 336 -6.84 -7.53 -7.05
CA ARG A 336 -6.38 -6.82 -8.26
C ARG A 336 -5.30 -5.81 -7.90
N ILE A 337 -4.33 -5.58 -8.78
CA ILE A 337 -3.26 -4.62 -8.57
C ILE A 337 -3.37 -3.48 -9.58
N ARG A 338 -3.33 -2.22 -9.08
CA ARG A 338 -3.30 -0.99 -9.87
C ARG A 338 -1.99 -0.26 -9.59
N ALA A 339 -1.05 -0.36 -10.53
CA ALA A 339 0.34 0.01 -10.29
C ALA A 339 0.70 1.37 -10.90
N TYR A 340 1.59 2.07 -10.21
CA TYR A 340 2.09 3.38 -10.58
C TYR A 340 3.63 3.33 -10.66
N PRO A 341 4.23 3.37 -11.86
CA PRO A 341 5.65 3.62 -12.04
C PRO A 341 6.15 4.77 -11.19
N PHE A 342 7.24 4.51 -10.45
CA PHE A 342 7.80 5.46 -9.47
C PHE A 342 8.82 6.40 -10.12
N TYR A 343 8.73 7.70 -9.83
CA TYR A 343 9.53 8.73 -10.47
C TYR A 343 11.04 8.59 -10.27
N THR A 344 11.49 7.99 -9.14
CA THR A 344 12.92 7.84 -8.83
C THR A 344 13.66 6.91 -9.79
N ILE A 345 12.93 6.04 -10.49
CA ILE A 345 13.50 5.16 -11.52
C ILE A 345 13.87 5.95 -12.78
N GLY A 346 13.29 7.14 -12.92
CA GLY A 346 13.48 8.01 -14.07
C GLY A 346 12.47 7.75 -15.20
N ALA A 347 11.92 8.83 -15.74
CA ALA A 347 10.95 8.78 -16.82
C ALA A 347 11.48 8.07 -18.07
N GLU A 348 12.75 8.30 -18.40
CA GLU A 348 13.43 7.70 -19.57
C GLU A 348 13.51 6.17 -19.44
N ALA A 349 13.83 5.64 -18.26
CA ALA A 349 13.92 4.20 -18.03
C ALA A 349 12.57 3.49 -18.24
N TRP A 350 11.47 4.12 -17.81
CA TRP A 350 10.12 3.61 -18.06
C TRP A 350 9.75 3.64 -19.55
N ASP A 351 10.11 4.74 -20.24
CA ASP A 351 9.87 4.89 -21.69
C ASP A 351 10.70 3.89 -22.51
N GLU A 352 11.97 3.68 -22.15
CA GLU A 352 12.83 2.66 -22.77
C GLU A 352 12.30 1.24 -22.55
N ALA A 353 11.77 0.94 -21.37
CA ALA A 353 11.10 -0.30 -21.05
C ALA A 353 9.73 -0.44 -21.75
N LYS A 354 9.24 0.63 -22.41
CA LYS A 354 7.93 0.70 -23.07
C LYS A 354 6.76 0.38 -22.15
N VAL A 355 6.87 0.77 -20.89
CA VAL A 355 5.78 0.66 -19.92
C VAL A 355 4.83 1.82 -20.16
N MET A 356 3.58 1.52 -20.44
CA MET A 356 2.54 2.50 -20.75
C MET A 356 1.38 2.38 -19.77
N GLN A 357 0.69 3.49 -19.54
CA GLN A 357 -0.58 3.45 -18.81
C GLN A 357 -1.58 2.56 -19.55
N GLY A 358 -2.30 1.73 -18.81
CA GLY A 358 -3.23 0.75 -19.32
C GLY A 358 -2.62 -0.61 -19.65
N ASP A 359 -1.28 -0.74 -19.66
CA ASP A 359 -0.63 -2.03 -19.86
C ASP A 359 -1.04 -3.02 -18.75
N GLY A 360 -1.34 -4.24 -19.16
CA GLY A 360 -1.78 -5.30 -18.27
C GLY A 360 -3.17 -5.84 -18.61
N ASN A 361 -3.90 -6.25 -17.58
CA ASN A 361 -5.24 -6.82 -17.72
C ASN A 361 -6.11 -6.44 -16.50
N ALA A 362 -7.29 -7.05 -16.38
CA ALA A 362 -8.20 -6.79 -15.27
C ALA A 362 -7.62 -7.18 -13.90
N LEU A 363 -6.68 -8.15 -13.83
CA LEU A 363 -6.07 -8.60 -12.57
C LEU A 363 -4.93 -7.67 -12.13
N ALA A 364 -4.07 -7.23 -13.06
CA ALA A 364 -2.98 -6.32 -12.73
C ALA A 364 -2.73 -5.37 -13.91
N ARG A 365 -2.64 -4.06 -13.63
CA ARG A 365 -2.58 -3.03 -14.67
C ARG A 365 -1.78 -1.82 -14.20
N ILE A 366 -1.05 -1.20 -15.13
CA ILE A 366 -0.44 0.12 -14.93
C ILE A 366 -1.56 1.17 -14.96
N ALA A 367 -1.79 1.85 -13.82
CA ALA A 367 -2.92 2.77 -13.64
C ALA A 367 -2.54 4.25 -13.75
N GLY A 368 -1.29 4.62 -13.43
CA GLY A 368 -0.85 6.00 -13.46
C GLY A 368 0.66 6.13 -13.19
N TYR A 369 1.13 7.31 -12.82
CA TYR A 369 2.52 7.62 -12.52
C TYR A 369 2.62 8.32 -11.15
N LYS A 370 3.57 7.90 -10.30
CA LYS A 370 3.77 8.43 -8.94
C LYS A 370 4.89 9.46 -8.92
N LEU A 371 4.58 10.65 -8.38
CA LEU A 371 5.52 11.72 -8.05
C LEU A 371 5.52 11.96 -6.53
N VAL A 372 6.56 12.60 -6.00
CA VAL A 372 6.70 12.91 -4.57
C VAL A 372 7.19 14.35 -4.41
N ALA A 373 6.37 15.20 -3.78
CA ALA A 373 6.71 16.60 -3.59
C ALA A 373 7.53 16.84 -2.31
N ASP A 374 7.19 16.15 -1.21
CA ASP A 374 7.84 16.33 0.09
C ASP A 374 7.96 15.01 0.88
N GLY A 375 8.30 15.10 2.16
CA GLY A 375 8.42 13.95 3.05
C GLY A 375 7.21 13.74 3.97
N SER A 376 7.43 13.23 5.20
CA SER A 376 6.38 12.96 6.19
C SER A 376 6.31 14.03 7.29
N ASN A 377 5.11 14.28 7.81
CA ASN A 377 4.90 15.25 8.87
C ASN A 377 5.47 14.77 10.22
N GLN A 378 5.20 13.51 10.59
CA GLN A 378 5.75 12.88 11.80
C GLN A 378 7.28 12.75 11.75
N GLY A 379 7.85 12.82 10.56
CA GLY A 379 9.30 12.84 10.34
C GLY A 379 9.90 14.22 10.18
N PHE A 380 9.13 15.28 10.37
CA PHE A 380 9.57 16.67 10.22
C PHE A 380 10.17 17.01 8.84
N THR A 381 9.77 16.25 7.81
CA THR A 381 10.22 16.41 6.42
C THR A 381 9.11 16.81 5.44
N GLY A 382 7.84 16.79 5.86
CA GLY A 382 6.73 17.39 5.12
C GLY A 382 6.95 18.90 4.97
N LEU A 383 6.80 19.45 3.77
CA LEU A 383 7.09 20.86 3.49
C LEU A 383 5.96 21.77 3.96
N GLN A 384 6.25 22.62 4.96
CA GLN A 384 5.29 23.45 5.65
C GLN A 384 5.38 24.92 5.27
N ARG A 385 4.23 25.63 5.26
CA ARG A 385 4.16 27.10 5.16
C ARG A 385 4.82 27.78 6.37
N GLU A 386 4.59 27.24 7.56
CA GLU A 386 5.15 27.69 8.83
C GLU A 386 6.08 26.63 9.42
N PRO A 387 7.08 27.02 10.23
CA PRO A 387 7.95 26.04 10.89
C PRO A 387 7.17 25.03 11.74
N TYR A 388 7.77 23.86 11.91
CA TYR A 388 7.30 22.88 12.89
C TYR A 388 7.35 23.42 14.31
N LEU A 389 6.57 22.83 15.22
CA LEU A 389 6.54 23.24 16.62
C LEU A 389 7.95 23.20 17.22
N ASP A 390 8.31 24.28 17.95
CA ASP A 390 9.61 24.45 18.63
C ASP A 390 10.84 24.27 17.69
N SER A 391 10.70 24.59 16.41
CA SER A 391 11.73 24.43 15.38
C SER A 391 11.75 25.60 14.41
N ASP A 392 12.90 25.84 13.76
CA ASP A 392 13.02 26.73 12.61
C ASP A 392 12.83 25.99 11.27
N SER A 393 12.73 24.65 11.30
CA SER A 393 12.58 23.83 10.11
C SER A 393 11.17 23.91 9.54
N ARG A 394 11.09 23.97 8.21
CA ARG A 394 9.83 23.87 7.45
C ARG A 394 9.72 22.58 6.63
N GLY A 395 10.55 21.59 6.90
CA GLY A 395 10.63 20.37 6.11
C GLY A 395 11.44 20.54 4.82
N LEU A 396 11.21 19.66 3.86
CA LEU A 396 12.03 19.55 2.65
C LEU A 396 11.17 19.34 1.40
N ALA A 397 11.43 20.06 0.32
CA ALA A 397 10.95 19.70 -1.00
C ALA A 397 11.84 18.58 -1.58
N TYR A 398 11.27 17.40 -1.85
CA TYR A 398 11.97 16.32 -2.51
C TYR A 398 12.11 16.58 -4.01
N MET A 399 11.11 17.21 -4.61
CA MET A 399 11.20 17.82 -5.92
C MET A 399 10.97 19.33 -5.78
N GLN A 400 11.87 20.13 -6.35
CA GLN A 400 11.64 21.57 -6.40
C GLN A 400 10.40 21.88 -7.26
N PRO A 401 9.65 22.97 -7.02
CA PRO A 401 8.40 23.26 -7.72
C PRO A 401 8.47 23.21 -9.25
N ASP A 402 9.55 23.71 -9.83
CA ASP A 402 9.81 23.70 -11.26
C ASP A 402 10.07 22.26 -11.79
N GLN A 403 10.77 21.43 -11.01
CA GLN A 403 11.02 20.04 -11.33
C GLN A 403 9.73 19.20 -11.27
N LEU A 404 8.92 19.43 -10.23
CA LEU A 404 7.61 18.76 -10.06
C LEU A 404 6.70 19.09 -11.24
N THR A 405 6.59 20.38 -11.59
CA THR A 405 5.77 20.85 -12.71
C THR A 405 6.27 20.27 -14.04
N ALA A 406 7.58 20.26 -14.28
CA ALA A 406 8.15 19.71 -15.51
C ALA A 406 7.88 18.20 -15.65
N ALA A 407 8.06 17.43 -14.57
CA ALA A 407 7.80 16.00 -14.55
C ALA A 407 6.30 15.68 -14.75
N ALA A 408 5.43 16.44 -14.08
CA ALA A 408 3.98 16.28 -14.22
C ALA A 408 3.51 16.60 -15.65
N LEU A 409 3.98 17.71 -16.25
CA LEU A 409 3.68 18.09 -17.63
C LEU A 409 4.15 17.02 -18.62
N GLU A 410 5.36 16.52 -18.44
CA GLU A 410 5.92 15.47 -19.29
C GLU A 410 5.06 14.21 -19.27
N ARG A 411 4.61 13.74 -18.10
CA ARG A 411 3.78 12.55 -17.98
C ARG A 411 2.33 12.79 -18.41
N ALA A 412 1.71 13.89 -17.95
CA ALA A 412 0.32 14.23 -18.30
C ALA A 412 0.13 14.46 -19.81
N SER A 413 1.12 15.06 -20.51
CA SER A 413 1.07 15.25 -21.97
C SER A 413 1.09 13.91 -22.73
N LYS A 414 1.60 12.86 -22.14
CA LYS A 414 1.56 11.48 -22.65
C LYS A 414 0.31 10.71 -22.23
N GLY A 415 -0.61 11.37 -21.50
CA GLY A 415 -1.88 10.79 -21.06
C GLY A 415 -1.81 10.01 -19.75
N TRP A 416 -0.73 10.16 -18.96
CA TRP A 416 -0.61 9.51 -17.67
C TRP A 416 -1.49 10.17 -16.61
N HIS A 417 -2.13 9.35 -15.78
CA HIS A 417 -2.74 9.75 -14.53
C HIS A 417 -1.66 10.06 -13.51
N LEU A 418 -1.91 11.03 -12.61
CA LEU A 418 -0.90 11.47 -11.67
C LEU A 418 -1.35 11.25 -10.22
N ALA A 419 -0.53 10.53 -9.47
CA ALA A 419 -0.60 10.44 -8.02
C ALA A 419 0.62 11.18 -7.45
N ILE A 420 0.38 12.24 -6.67
CA ILE A 420 1.45 13.12 -6.20
C ILE A 420 1.42 13.17 -4.67
N HIS A 421 2.47 12.68 -4.04
CA HIS A 421 2.63 12.73 -2.60
C HIS A 421 2.79 14.17 -2.12
N GLY A 422 2.00 14.57 -1.12
CA GLY A 422 2.06 15.88 -0.49
C GLY A 422 1.46 15.86 0.91
N ASN A 423 2.31 15.89 1.93
CA ASN A 423 1.92 15.89 3.34
C ASN A 423 1.80 17.31 3.92
N GLY A 424 2.76 18.16 3.64
CA GLY A 424 2.80 19.51 4.15
C GLY A 424 1.94 20.47 3.34
N ASP A 425 1.41 21.49 4.01
CA ASP A 425 0.56 22.51 3.38
C ASP A 425 1.27 23.28 2.25
N ALA A 426 2.56 23.57 2.35
CA ALA A 426 3.32 24.18 1.27
C ALA A 426 3.62 23.21 0.12
N ALA A 427 3.75 21.90 0.38
CA ALA A 427 3.85 20.91 -0.69
C ALA A 427 2.54 20.80 -1.46
N ILE A 428 1.40 20.86 -0.77
CA ILE A 428 0.08 20.89 -1.39
C ILE A 428 -0.07 22.13 -2.29
N ASP A 429 0.42 23.31 -1.86
CA ASP A 429 0.47 24.51 -2.71
C ASP A 429 1.23 24.23 -4.01
N ASN A 430 2.44 23.69 -3.91
CA ASN A 430 3.28 23.37 -5.07
C ASN A 430 2.60 22.37 -6.03
N ILE A 431 1.85 21.39 -5.48
CA ILE A 431 1.08 20.43 -6.28
C ILE A 431 -0.08 21.13 -6.99
N LEU A 432 -0.80 22.00 -6.29
CA LEU A 432 -1.91 22.75 -6.88
C LEU A 432 -1.43 23.75 -7.95
N ASP A 433 -0.28 24.41 -7.74
CA ASP A 433 0.36 25.26 -8.76
C ASP A 433 0.77 24.42 -9.98
N THR A 434 1.27 23.22 -9.76
CA THR A 434 1.57 22.25 -10.83
C THR A 434 0.29 21.88 -11.61
N CYS A 435 -0.81 21.56 -10.91
CA CYS A 435 -2.09 21.24 -11.56
C CYS A 435 -2.66 22.42 -12.34
N GLU A 436 -2.46 23.65 -11.86
CA GLU A 436 -2.82 24.87 -12.59
C GLU A 436 -2.01 25.01 -13.88
N ALA A 437 -0.70 24.77 -13.83
CA ALA A 437 0.16 24.76 -15.00
C ALA A 437 -0.23 23.65 -16.02
N LEU A 438 -0.68 22.47 -15.56
CA LEU A 438 -1.23 21.41 -16.42
C LEU A 438 -2.47 21.92 -17.19
N ARG A 439 -3.41 22.55 -16.46
CA ARG A 439 -4.63 23.12 -17.04
C ARG A 439 -4.30 24.25 -18.06
N GLU A 440 -3.37 25.14 -17.72
CA GLU A 440 -2.91 26.22 -18.60
C GLU A 440 -2.22 25.70 -19.87
N ALA A 441 -1.53 24.56 -19.77
CA ALA A 441 -0.95 23.85 -20.91
C ALA A 441 -1.99 23.11 -21.78
N GLY A 442 -3.28 23.17 -21.40
CA GLY A 442 -4.38 22.55 -22.14
C GLY A 442 -4.54 21.05 -21.89
N ILE A 443 -3.99 20.55 -20.80
CA ILE A 443 -4.18 19.17 -20.36
C ILE A 443 -5.62 18.99 -19.85
N ASP A 444 -6.29 17.95 -20.32
CA ASP A 444 -7.63 17.58 -19.84
C ASP A 444 -7.54 16.94 -18.43
N MET A 445 -7.86 17.72 -17.41
CA MET A 445 -7.78 17.30 -16.00
C MET A 445 -8.72 16.14 -15.69
N SER A 446 -9.86 16.02 -16.41
CA SER A 446 -10.79 14.90 -16.21
C SER A 446 -10.20 13.56 -16.69
N ARG A 447 -9.26 13.59 -17.62
CA ARG A 447 -8.53 12.41 -18.09
C ARG A 447 -7.31 12.09 -17.25
N VAL A 448 -6.64 13.09 -16.69
CA VAL A 448 -5.47 12.90 -15.81
C VAL A 448 -5.92 12.48 -14.41
N ARG A 449 -7.09 12.95 -13.95
CA ARG A 449 -7.61 12.74 -12.58
C ARG A 449 -6.48 12.86 -11.53
N PRO A 450 -5.80 14.02 -11.42
CA PRO A 450 -4.70 14.15 -10.47
C PRO A 450 -5.22 13.99 -9.05
N ARG A 451 -4.42 13.31 -8.22
CA ARG A 451 -4.74 13.14 -6.80
C ARG A 451 -3.54 13.46 -5.93
N ILE A 452 -3.80 14.04 -4.77
CA ILE A 452 -2.79 14.32 -3.74
C ILE A 452 -2.82 13.19 -2.73
N GLU A 453 -1.71 12.46 -2.65
CA GLU A 453 -1.52 11.38 -1.69
C GLU A 453 -1.22 11.94 -0.31
N HIS A 454 -1.81 11.36 0.71
CA HIS A 454 -1.84 11.78 2.10
C HIS A 454 -2.61 13.07 2.31
N CYS A 455 -2.31 14.15 1.58
CA CYS A 455 -3.04 15.43 1.63
C CYS A 455 -3.26 15.93 3.07
N SER A 456 -2.25 15.72 3.94
CA SER A 456 -2.45 15.66 5.38
C SER A 456 -2.83 16.98 6.01
N ILE A 457 -2.09 18.06 5.75
CA ILE A 457 -2.40 19.39 6.31
C ILE A 457 -3.03 20.25 5.21
N LEU A 458 -4.35 20.46 5.32
CA LEU A 458 -5.14 21.03 4.25
C LEU A 458 -5.92 22.26 4.72
N HIS A 459 -5.81 23.37 3.99
CA HIS A 459 -6.49 24.64 4.26
C HIS A 459 -7.72 24.83 3.36
N ASP A 460 -8.68 25.69 3.79
CA ASP A 460 -9.93 25.93 3.06
C ASP A 460 -9.70 26.42 1.62
N GLU A 461 -8.74 27.31 1.42
CA GLU A 461 -8.42 27.83 0.09
C GLU A 461 -7.78 26.77 -0.81
N GLN A 462 -7.07 25.79 -0.23
CA GLN A 462 -6.54 24.67 -0.99
C GLN A 462 -7.66 23.73 -1.41
N ILE A 463 -8.65 23.45 -0.54
CA ILE A 463 -9.85 22.69 -0.88
C ILE A 463 -10.61 23.34 -2.04
N ALA A 464 -10.78 24.67 -1.98
CA ALA A 464 -11.42 25.41 -3.06
C ALA A 464 -10.66 25.29 -4.40
N ARG A 465 -9.32 25.36 -4.37
CA ARG A 465 -8.47 25.13 -5.56
C ARG A 465 -8.58 23.69 -6.07
N MET A 466 -8.56 22.70 -5.19
CA MET A 466 -8.75 21.29 -5.57
C MET A 466 -10.05 21.09 -6.33
N LYS A 467 -11.15 21.68 -5.83
CA LYS A 467 -12.45 21.64 -6.51
C LYS A 467 -12.41 22.25 -7.90
N ASP A 468 -11.85 23.47 -8.02
CA ASP A 468 -11.74 24.20 -9.29
C ASP A 468 -10.87 23.47 -10.33
N LEU A 469 -9.83 22.78 -9.87
CA LEU A 469 -8.85 22.07 -10.69
C LEU A 469 -9.27 20.61 -10.98
N GLY A 470 -10.28 20.08 -10.29
CA GLY A 470 -10.66 18.66 -10.38
C GLY A 470 -9.60 17.72 -9.79
N VAL A 471 -8.92 18.14 -8.72
CA VAL A 471 -7.93 17.37 -7.97
C VAL A 471 -8.63 16.66 -6.82
N SER A 472 -8.38 15.37 -6.62
CA SER A 472 -8.91 14.58 -5.51
C SER A 472 -7.89 14.40 -4.39
N ALA A 473 -8.36 14.06 -3.18
CA ALA A 473 -7.52 13.73 -2.03
C ALA A 473 -7.45 12.20 -1.80
N SER A 474 -6.36 11.74 -1.19
CA SER A 474 -6.23 10.35 -0.73
C SER A 474 -5.57 10.38 0.65
N PHE A 475 -6.35 10.13 1.71
CA PHE A 475 -5.92 10.33 3.09
C PHE A 475 -5.36 9.05 3.73
N LEU A 476 -4.17 9.17 4.34
CA LEU A 476 -3.67 8.17 5.28
C LEU A 476 -4.36 8.39 6.63
N ILE A 477 -5.59 7.92 6.77
CA ILE A 477 -6.40 8.19 7.96
C ILE A 477 -5.78 7.68 9.27
N GLY A 478 -4.84 6.75 9.18
CA GLY A 478 -4.00 6.34 10.29
C GLY A 478 -3.21 7.48 10.94
N HIS A 479 -2.93 8.59 10.22
CA HIS A 479 -2.33 9.79 10.80
C HIS A 479 -3.13 10.34 11.97
N VAL A 480 -4.45 10.38 11.85
CA VAL A 480 -5.35 10.84 12.92
C VAL A 480 -5.30 9.90 14.10
N HIS A 481 -5.39 8.61 13.86
CA HIS A 481 -5.50 7.62 14.93
C HIS A 481 -4.16 7.41 15.65
N PHE A 482 -3.12 7.02 14.92
CA PHE A 482 -1.85 6.61 15.52
C PHE A 482 -0.96 7.79 15.92
N TRP A 483 -0.89 8.82 15.07
CA TRP A 483 0.00 9.97 15.29
C TRP A 483 -0.73 11.24 15.73
N GLY A 484 -2.06 11.24 15.87
CA GLY A 484 -2.84 12.44 16.18
C GLY A 484 -2.36 13.19 17.41
N ILE A 485 -1.97 12.48 18.47
CA ILE A 485 -1.42 13.09 19.69
C ILE A 485 -0.02 13.68 19.42
N ALA A 486 0.85 12.96 18.72
CA ALA A 486 2.16 13.47 18.35
C ALA A 486 2.05 14.70 17.41
N MET A 487 1.09 14.70 16.48
CA MET A 487 0.83 15.86 15.63
C MET A 487 0.41 17.08 16.43
N ARG A 488 -0.42 16.89 17.49
CA ARG A 488 -0.85 17.94 18.41
C ARG A 488 0.29 18.44 19.30
N ASP A 489 1.03 17.54 19.93
CA ASP A 489 1.91 17.89 21.06
C ASP A 489 3.37 18.15 20.63
N GLU A 490 3.82 17.54 19.52
CA GLU A 490 5.23 17.53 19.13
C GLU A 490 5.49 18.12 17.73
N VAL A 491 4.54 17.95 16.78
CA VAL A 491 4.79 18.28 15.38
C VAL A 491 4.27 19.68 15.01
N PHE A 492 2.99 19.97 15.33
CA PHE A 492 2.30 21.16 14.83
C PHE A 492 1.72 22.08 15.89
N GLY A 493 1.41 21.57 17.09
CA GLY A 493 0.60 22.25 18.08
C GLY A 493 -0.91 22.06 17.83
N GLU A 494 -1.71 22.43 18.85
CA GLU A 494 -3.16 22.19 18.93
C GLU A 494 -3.92 22.74 17.70
N GLU A 495 -3.63 23.96 17.28
CA GLU A 495 -4.39 24.64 16.22
C GLU A 495 -4.15 24.01 14.84
N LYS A 496 -2.89 23.81 14.46
CA LYS A 496 -2.54 23.29 13.14
C LYS A 496 -2.87 21.80 13.01
N ALA A 497 -2.81 21.03 14.11
CA ALA A 497 -3.21 19.63 14.11
C ALA A 497 -4.71 19.42 13.75
N GLN A 498 -5.58 20.44 13.94
CA GLN A 498 -6.98 20.39 13.52
C GLN A 498 -7.16 20.37 11.99
N LEU A 499 -6.10 20.65 11.22
CA LEU A 499 -6.12 20.62 9.75
C LEU A 499 -5.75 19.24 9.18
N LEU A 500 -5.54 18.24 10.06
CA LEU A 500 -5.11 16.91 9.65
C LEU A 500 -6.25 16.12 9.02
N ASP A 501 -6.02 15.59 7.80
CA ASP A 501 -6.92 14.69 7.06
C ASP A 501 -8.38 15.16 7.08
N ARG A 502 -8.67 16.28 6.42
CA ARG A 502 -9.94 17.01 6.46
C ARG A 502 -11.03 16.35 5.60
N CYS A 503 -11.40 15.12 5.95
CA CYS A 503 -12.33 14.28 5.19
C CYS A 503 -13.70 14.96 4.96
N ARG A 504 -14.31 15.53 6.01
CA ARG A 504 -15.61 16.17 5.88
C ARG A 504 -15.57 17.45 5.06
N SER A 505 -14.54 18.27 5.27
CA SER A 505 -14.42 19.53 4.54
C SER A 505 -14.26 19.31 3.02
N VAL A 506 -13.52 18.28 2.60
CA VAL A 506 -13.41 17.93 1.16
C VAL A 506 -14.69 17.33 0.62
N ASP A 507 -15.40 16.49 1.39
CA ASP A 507 -16.69 15.92 1.03
C ASP A 507 -17.75 17.02 0.82
N GLU A 508 -17.91 17.92 1.79
CA GLU A 508 -18.85 19.06 1.71
C GLU A 508 -18.52 20.02 0.55
N ALA A 509 -17.25 20.17 0.20
CA ALA A 509 -16.84 20.92 -0.98
C ALA A 509 -17.12 20.17 -2.30
N GLY A 510 -17.46 18.89 -2.24
CA GLY A 510 -17.62 18.00 -3.40
C GLY A 510 -16.29 17.73 -4.11
N VAL A 511 -15.22 17.61 -3.36
CA VAL A 511 -13.94 17.06 -3.78
C VAL A 511 -13.94 15.57 -3.46
N GLY A 512 -13.75 14.71 -4.45
CA GLY A 512 -13.65 13.26 -4.24
C GLY A 512 -12.45 12.90 -3.39
N PHE A 513 -12.57 11.92 -2.51
CA PHE A 513 -11.46 11.47 -1.68
C PHE A 513 -11.50 9.97 -1.38
N THR A 514 -10.37 9.42 -0.96
CA THR A 514 -10.22 8.03 -0.52
C THR A 514 -9.52 7.96 0.84
N LEU A 515 -9.71 6.84 1.52
CA LEU A 515 -8.93 6.43 2.67
C LEU A 515 -7.93 5.35 2.23
N HIS A 516 -6.76 5.31 2.87
CA HIS A 516 -5.75 4.30 2.55
C HIS A 516 -4.85 3.96 3.74
N SER A 517 -4.16 2.82 3.65
CA SER A 517 -3.25 2.35 4.69
C SER A 517 -1.80 2.84 4.53
N ASP A 518 -1.41 3.14 3.29
CA ASP A 518 0.01 3.31 2.94
C ASP A 518 0.86 2.12 3.43
N PHE A 519 0.32 0.90 3.27
CA PHE A 519 1.07 -0.28 3.72
C PHE A 519 2.49 -0.24 3.10
N MET A 520 3.50 -0.18 3.87
CA MET A 520 3.81 -0.76 5.18
C MET A 520 3.72 0.23 6.38
N VAL A 521 3.11 1.38 6.22
CA VAL A 521 3.00 2.37 7.30
C VAL A 521 1.96 1.92 8.33
N THR A 522 0.75 1.57 7.87
CA THR A 522 -0.31 0.98 8.71
C THR A 522 -0.82 -0.34 8.12
N ASP A 523 -1.54 -1.12 8.92
CA ASP A 523 -2.20 -2.34 8.42
C ASP A 523 -3.34 -1.97 7.45
N PRO A 524 -3.54 -2.73 6.36
CA PRO A 524 -4.55 -2.44 5.34
C PRO A 524 -5.91 -3.02 5.74
N ASP A 525 -6.47 -2.57 6.86
CA ASP A 525 -7.76 -2.98 7.39
C ASP A 525 -8.84 -1.93 7.07
N PRO A 526 -9.72 -2.16 6.07
CA PRO A 526 -10.72 -1.19 5.66
C PRO A 526 -11.73 -0.85 6.75
N LEU A 527 -12.16 -1.82 7.55
CA LEU A 527 -13.13 -1.57 8.62
C LEU A 527 -12.52 -0.70 9.71
N HIS A 528 -11.24 -0.88 10.03
CA HIS A 528 -10.54 0.01 10.95
C HIS A 528 -10.32 1.40 10.35
N MET A 529 -10.00 1.52 9.06
CA MET A 529 -9.89 2.82 8.39
C MET A 529 -11.23 3.57 8.36
N ILE A 530 -12.35 2.87 8.14
CA ILE A 530 -13.70 3.43 8.25
C ILE A 530 -13.94 3.91 9.69
N GLU A 531 -13.66 3.09 10.72
CA GLU A 531 -13.79 3.48 12.13
C GLU A 531 -12.99 4.75 12.44
N MET A 532 -11.72 4.81 12.01
CA MET A 532 -10.86 5.98 12.22
C MET A 532 -11.44 7.26 11.62
N ALA A 533 -11.98 7.20 10.40
CA ALA A 533 -12.55 8.36 9.73
C ALA A 533 -13.87 8.83 10.36
N VAL A 534 -14.70 7.90 10.82
CA VAL A 534 -15.99 8.17 11.44
C VAL A 534 -15.85 8.67 12.87
N THR A 535 -14.90 8.13 13.64
CA THR A 535 -14.72 8.46 15.06
C THR A 535 -13.65 9.51 15.33
N ARG A 536 -12.61 9.54 14.53
CA ARG A 536 -11.39 10.37 14.70
C ARG A 536 -10.75 10.27 16.08
N ARG A 537 -10.95 9.11 16.77
CA ARG A 537 -10.35 8.82 18.08
C ARG A 537 -8.87 8.53 17.91
N THR A 538 -8.07 9.08 18.83
CA THR A 538 -6.64 8.82 18.82
C THR A 538 -6.31 7.55 19.63
N TRP A 539 -5.29 6.82 19.20
CA TRP A 539 -4.86 5.58 19.83
C TRP A 539 -4.25 5.79 21.21
N LYS A 540 -3.39 6.82 21.36
CA LYS A 540 -2.66 7.10 22.61
C LYS A 540 -3.58 7.70 23.69
N GLU A 541 -4.56 8.51 23.29
CA GLU A 541 -5.57 9.10 24.18
C GLU A 541 -6.98 8.79 23.61
N PRO A 542 -7.55 7.60 23.90
CA PRO A 542 -8.78 7.15 23.24
C PRO A 542 -10.01 8.03 23.48
N ASP A 543 -10.01 8.87 24.52
CA ASP A 543 -11.06 9.84 24.80
C ASP A 543 -10.88 11.18 24.04
N TYR A 544 -9.71 11.40 23.42
CA TYR A 544 -9.45 12.57 22.61
C TYR A 544 -9.87 12.32 21.16
N ILE A 545 -10.68 13.22 20.62
CA ILE A 545 -11.12 13.22 19.23
C ILE A 545 -10.42 14.34 18.51
N LEU A 546 -9.53 14.01 17.58
CA LEU A 546 -8.79 15.02 16.81
C LEU A 546 -9.67 15.59 15.69
N ALA A 547 -9.86 16.92 15.70
CA ALA A 547 -10.69 17.63 14.72
C ALA A 547 -12.09 17.00 14.59
N PRO A 548 -12.93 17.02 15.63
CA PRO A 548 -14.24 16.34 15.64
C PRO A 548 -15.19 16.87 14.55
N GLN A 549 -14.98 18.09 14.04
CA GLN A 549 -15.72 18.68 12.94
C GLN A 549 -15.44 17.98 11.59
N GLU A 550 -14.38 17.19 11.51
CA GLU A 550 -13.98 16.46 10.28
C GLU A 550 -14.46 14.99 10.25
N THR A 551 -15.29 14.57 11.23
CA THR A 551 -15.93 13.25 11.19
C THR A 551 -16.88 13.14 10.01
N ILE A 552 -16.92 11.97 9.38
CA ILE A 552 -17.81 11.67 8.24
C ILE A 552 -18.81 10.58 8.57
N SER A 553 -19.82 10.40 7.73
CA SER A 553 -20.75 9.29 7.86
C SER A 553 -20.10 7.94 7.50
N VAL A 554 -20.67 6.85 8.00
CA VAL A 554 -20.22 5.48 7.64
C VAL A 554 -20.38 5.25 6.14
N GLU A 555 -21.45 5.74 5.52
CA GLU A 555 -21.68 5.62 4.07
C GLU A 555 -20.60 6.35 3.26
N THR A 556 -20.23 7.60 3.65
CA THR A 556 -19.15 8.34 3.03
C THR A 556 -17.82 7.59 3.15
N ALA A 557 -17.53 7.00 4.33
CA ALA A 557 -16.31 6.22 4.54
C ALA A 557 -16.30 4.92 3.72
N ILE A 558 -17.45 4.23 3.57
CA ILE A 558 -17.57 3.07 2.69
C ILE A 558 -17.32 3.46 1.23
N ARG A 559 -17.88 4.58 0.74
CA ARG A 559 -17.59 5.08 -0.61
C ARG A 559 -16.11 5.37 -0.81
N ALA A 560 -15.44 5.96 0.18
CA ALA A 560 -14.00 6.24 0.14
C ALA A 560 -13.13 4.98 0.05
N MET A 561 -13.64 3.83 0.53
CA MET A 561 -12.98 2.52 0.46
C MET A 561 -13.48 1.62 -0.68
N THR A 562 -14.39 2.12 -1.55
CA THR A 562 -15.00 1.33 -2.64
C THR A 562 -15.12 2.15 -3.92
N SER A 563 -16.24 2.87 -4.14
CA SER A 563 -16.54 3.58 -5.40
C SER A 563 -15.57 4.73 -5.68
N GLU A 564 -15.24 5.56 -4.68
CA GLU A 564 -14.27 6.65 -4.83
C GLU A 564 -12.85 6.12 -5.08
N ALA A 565 -12.46 5.05 -4.37
CA ALA A 565 -11.18 4.38 -4.58
C ALA A 565 -11.10 3.76 -5.98
N ALA A 566 -12.17 3.15 -6.46
CA ALA A 566 -12.25 2.64 -7.84
C ALA A 566 -12.07 3.77 -8.85
N TRP A 567 -12.73 4.94 -8.62
CA TRP A 567 -12.62 6.10 -9.49
C TRP A 567 -11.20 6.65 -9.54
N GLN A 568 -10.53 6.80 -8.41
CA GLN A 568 -9.14 7.26 -8.35
C GLN A 568 -8.16 6.30 -9.03
N LEU A 569 -8.47 5.00 -9.05
CA LEU A 569 -7.64 3.97 -9.68
C LEU A 569 -8.06 3.65 -11.14
N PHE A 570 -8.94 4.47 -11.74
CA PHE A 570 -9.48 4.24 -13.09
C PHE A 570 -10.08 2.85 -13.29
N SER A 571 -10.75 2.36 -12.27
CA SER A 571 -11.41 1.05 -12.24
C SER A 571 -12.92 1.14 -11.97
N ASP A 572 -13.46 2.34 -11.91
CA ASP A 572 -14.88 2.66 -11.63
C ASP A 572 -15.86 1.99 -12.60
N HIS A 573 -15.44 1.74 -13.83
CA HIS A 573 -16.21 1.00 -14.83
C HIS A 573 -16.20 -0.53 -14.63
N GLU A 574 -15.36 -1.05 -13.76
CA GLU A 574 -15.15 -2.48 -13.52
C GLU A 574 -15.54 -2.93 -12.11
N VAL A 575 -15.24 -2.12 -11.07
CA VAL A 575 -15.38 -2.45 -9.64
C VAL A 575 -15.87 -1.24 -8.84
N GLY A 576 -15.98 -1.37 -7.54
CA GLY A 576 -16.27 -0.29 -6.58
C GLY A 576 -17.75 -0.11 -6.25
N SER A 577 -18.67 -0.71 -7.03
CA SER A 577 -20.11 -0.79 -6.73
C SER A 577 -20.69 -2.10 -7.25
N LEU A 578 -21.83 -2.52 -6.71
CA LEU A 578 -22.52 -3.75 -7.11
C LEU A 578 -23.57 -3.44 -8.16
N GLU A 579 -23.14 -3.39 -9.41
CA GLU A 579 -23.99 -3.11 -10.56
C GLU A 579 -23.86 -4.20 -11.64
N PRO A 580 -24.96 -4.55 -12.33
CA PRO A 580 -24.92 -5.54 -13.40
C PRO A 580 -23.85 -5.19 -14.47
N GLY A 581 -23.02 -6.19 -14.78
CA GLY A 581 -21.92 -6.06 -15.74
C GLY A 581 -20.56 -5.74 -15.14
N LYS A 582 -20.48 -5.20 -13.91
CA LYS A 582 -19.21 -5.05 -13.17
C LYS A 582 -18.64 -6.40 -12.75
N LEU A 583 -17.38 -6.42 -12.38
CA LEU A 583 -16.69 -7.61 -11.90
C LEU A 583 -17.27 -8.07 -10.56
N ALA A 584 -17.30 -9.36 -10.36
CA ALA A 584 -17.84 -9.99 -9.17
C ALA A 584 -16.81 -10.00 -8.03
N ASP A 585 -16.54 -8.80 -7.51
CA ASP A 585 -15.68 -8.53 -6.37
C ASP A 585 -16.57 -8.07 -5.21
N ILE A 586 -16.79 -8.95 -4.21
CA ILE A 586 -17.70 -8.69 -3.09
C ILE A 586 -17.07 -9.11 -1.76
N VAL A 587 -17.51 -8.46 -0.69
CA VAL A 587 -17.22 -8.85 0.69
C VAL A 587 -18.52 -9.12 1.44
N ILE A 588 -18.53 -10.16 2.25
CA ILE A 588 -19.67 -10.54 3.11
C ILE A 588 -19.28 -10.34 4.56
N LEU A 589 -20.03 -9.51 5.26
CA LEU A 589 -19.84 -9.13 6.64
C LEU A 589 -20.92 -9.77 7.53
N ASP A 590 -20.60 -10.03 8.80
CA ASP A 590 -21.58 -10.52 9.77
C ASP A 590 -22.55 -9.45 10.25
N GLN A 591 -22.21 -8.16 10.12
CA GLN A 591 -23.02 -7.02 10.53
C GLN A 591 -22.94 -5.89 9.49
N ASP A 592 -23.96 -5.01 9.48
CA ASP A 592 -23.94 -3.76 8.72
C ASP A 592 -23.10 -2.71 9.48
N PRO A 593 -22.05 -2.13 8.88
CA PRO A 593 -21.26 -1.08 9.52
C PRO A 593 -22.08 0.16 9.94
N ARG A 594 -23.25 0.39 9.32
CA ARG A 594 -24.14 1.51 9.64
C ARG A 594 -24.96 1.28 10.91
N ASP A 595 -25.16 0.02 11.31
CA ASP A 595 -26.03 -0.40 12.40
C ASP A 595 -25.30 -0.69 13.72
N VAL A 596 -23.96 -0.65 13.72
CA VAL A 596 -23.13 -0.86 14.92
C VAL A 596 -22.72 0.47 15.55
N ASP A 597 -22.28 0.43 16.83
CA ASP A 597 -21.60 1.59 17.42
C ASP A 597 -20.39 1.95 16.56
N PRO A 598 -20.20 3.22 16.18
CA PRO A 598 -19.04 3.64 15.38
C PRO A 598 -17.67 3.20 15.93
N ASN A 599 -17.56 2.97 17.24
CA ASN A 599 -16.33 2.49 17.87
C ASN A 599 -16.14 0.96 17.79
N GLU A 600 -17.08 0.24 17.24
CA GLU A 600 -17.07 -1.22 17.09
C GLU A 600 -17.00 -1.65 15.60
N ILE A 601 -16.87 -0.72 14.65
CA ILE A 601 -16.85 -1.04 13.21
C ILE A 601 -15.68 -1.99 12.89
N LYS A 602 -14.51 -1.78 13.47
CA LYS A 602 -13.35 -2.67 13.28
C LYS A 602 -13.53 -4.08 13.85
N ALA A 603 -14.51 -4.28 14.74
CA ALA A 603 -14.83 -5.58 15.32
C ALA A 603 -15.78 -6.41 14.46
N ILE A 604 -16.34 -5.84 13.39
CA ILE A 604 -17.15 -6.56 12.39
C ILE A 604 -16.28 -7.62 11.71
N ASN A 605 -16.80 -8.83 11.60
CA ASN A 605 -16.07 -9.91 10.95
C ASN A 605 -16.33 -9.94 9.45
N VAL A 606 -15.27 -10.00 8.67
CA VAL A 606 -15.33 -10.43 7.27
C VAL A 606 -15.52 -11.94 7.26
N LEU A 607 -16.65 -12.39 6.75
CA LEU A 607 -16.99 -13.82 6.67
C LEU A 607 -16.48 -14.44 5.38
N GLU A 608 -16.62 -13.72 4.27
CA GLU A 608 -16.17 -14.19 2.96
C GLU A 608 -15.68 -13.00 2.11
N THR A 609 -14.69 -13.27 1.29
CA THR A 609 -14.24 -12.37 0.24
C THR A 609 -14.25 -13.09 -1.09
N TRP A 610 -14.87 -12.49 -2.08
CA TRP A 610 -14.94 -13.00 -3.45
C TRP A 610 -14.26 -12.02 -4.39
N MET A 611 -13.33 -12.49 -5.21
CA MET A 611 -12.64 -11.72 -6.23
C MET A 611 -12.71 -12.44 -7.56
N ASP A 612 -13.09 -11.72 -8.62
CA ASP A 612 -13.26 -12.26 -9.97
C ASP A 612 -14.27 -13.44 -10.01
N GLY A 613 -15.34 -13.38 -9.17
CA GLY A 613 -16.35 -14.42 -9.04
C GLY A 613 -15.89 -15.69 -8.32
N ARG A 614 -14.73 -15.65 -7.68
CA ARG A 614 -14.12 -16.76 -6.95
C ARG A 614 -14.00 -16.40 -5.47
N GLN A 615 -14.44 -17.28 -4.59
CA GLN A 615 -14.21 -17.15 -3.15
C GLN A 615 -12.70 -17.27 -2.87
N VAL A 616 -12.12 -16.20 -2.31
CA VAL A 616 -10.68 -16.10 -2.01
C VAL A 616 -10.40 -16.15 -0.52
N PHE A 617 -11.42 -15.93 0.31
CA PHE A 617 -11.36 -16.07 1.76
C PHE A 617 -12.69 -16.54 2.31
N GLN A 618 -12.63 -17.37 3.38
CA GLN A 618 -13.74 -17.76 4.23
C GLN A 618 -13.24 -17.88 5.67
N ALA A 619 -13.95 -17.23 6.62
CA ALA A 619 -13.63 -17.22 8.06
C ALA A 619 -13.88 -18.57 8.73
#